data_375914fda77cfba327bd0ba88b7b4555
#
_entry.id   375914fda77cfba327bd0ba88b7b4555
#
_cell.length_a   1.000
_cell.length_b   1.000
_cell.length_c   1.000
_cell.angle_alpha   90.00
_cell.angle_beta   90.00
_cell.angle_gamma   90.00
#
_symmetry.space_group_name_H-M   'P 1'
#
loop_
_entity.id
_entity.type
_entity.pdbx_description
1 polymer ?
#
loop_
_entity_poly.entity_id
_entity_poly.type
_entity_poly.pdbx_seq_one_letter_code
_entity_poly.pdbx_strand_id
1 'polypeptide(L)'
;MVREKVTVSTRTLQWKCVESRADSKRLYYGRFILAPLMKGQADTIGIAMRRALLGEIEGTCITRAKSEKIPHEYSTIIGIQESVHEILMNLKEIVLRSNLYGTRNASICIKGPGYVTAQDIILPPSVEIVDNTQHIANLTEPINFCIELQIERNRGYRIKTPNNFQDGSYPIDAVFMPVRNANHSIHSYVNGNEKQEILFLEIWTNGSLTPKEALHDASRNLIDLFIPFLHAEEENLQLENNQHKVTLPLFTFHGRLAKQRKNKKEIALQYIFIDQSELFPRVYNCLKRSNIHTLLDLLNNSQEDLMKIKHFRVEDVKHILNILETVSYTHLTLP
;
A
#
# COMPACT_ATOMS: atom_id res chain seq x y z
N MET A 1 19.26 -19.46 29.90
CA MET A 1 18.06 -18.62 29.65
C MET A 1 18.20 -17.35 30.47
N VAL A 2 18.59 -16.26 29.83
CA VAL A 2 18.63 -14.94 30.50
C VAL A 2 17.20 -14.41 30.50
N ARG A 3 16.58 -14.33 31.69
CA ARG A 3 15.29 -13.68 31.85
C ARG A 3 15.53 -12.16 31.79
N GLU A 4 15.29 -11.55 30.66
CA GLU A 4 15.24 -10.09 30.58
C GLU A 4 14.11 -9.57 31.48
N LYS A 5 14.47 -8.75 32.46
CA LYS A 5 13.48 -8.01 33.26
C LYS A 5 12.92 -6.87 32.38
N VAL A 6 11.72 -7.06 31.88
CA VAL A 6 10.99 -5.98 31.20
C VAL A 6 10.44 -5.04 32.26
N THR A 7 11.01 -3.84 32.38
CA THR A 7 10.47 -2.78 33.24
C THR A 7 9.34 -2.08 32.52
N VAL A 8 8.11 -2.24 33.00
CA VAL A 8 6.90 -1.60 32.46
C VAL A 8 6.63 -0.30 33.23
N SER A 9 6.44 0.82 32.50
CA SER A 9 6.02 2.09 33.09
C SER A 9 4.57 2.00 33.57
N THR A 10 4.31 2.46 34.80
CA THR A 10 3.03 2.25 35.51
C THR A 10 1.93 3.22 35.13
N ARG A 11 2.15 4.21 34.27
CA ARG A 11 1.16 5.30 34.04
C ARG A 11 0.78 5.60 32.58
N THR A 12 1.58 5.28 31.62
CA THR A 12 1.32 5.59 30.20
C THR A 12 1.46 4.36 29.34
N LEU A 13 0.53 4.16 28.42
CA LEU A 13 0.60 3.09 27.43
C LEU A 13 1.83 3.28 26.55
N GLN A 14 2.71 2.29 26.54
CA GLN A 14 3.95 2.30 25.76
C GLN A 14 4.12 0.99 25.01
N TRP A 15 4.71 1.10 23.81
CA TRP A 15 5.13 -0.08 23.07
C TRP A 15 6.67 -0.14 23.02
N LYS A 16 7.19 -1.35 22.99
CA LYS A 16 8.64 -1.59 22.89
C LYS A 16 8.90 -2.80 21.99
N CYS A 17 9.89 -2.69 21.11
CA CYS A 17 10.46 -3.83 20.42
C CYS A 17 11.40 -4.56 21.41
N VAL A 18 11.11 -5.82 21.68
CA VAL A 18 11.91 -6.67 22.61
C VAL A 18 12.96 -7.44 21.83
N GLU A 19 12.57 -7.97 20.69
CA GLU A 19 13.44 -8.77 19.84
C GLU A 19 13.19 -8.43 18.37
N SER A 20 14.26 -8.28 17.62
CA SER A 20 14.23 -8.12 16.18
C SER A 20 15.43 -8.84 15.59
N ARG A 21 15.17 -9.80 14.69
CA ARG A 21 16.20 -10.57 14.03
C ARG A 21 15.87 -10.83 12.58
N ALA A 22 16.91 -10.96 11.76
CA ALA A 22 16.82 -11.37 10.38
C ALA A 22 17.42 -12.80 10.30
N ASP A 23 16.57 -13.81 10.20
CA ASP A 23 17.01 -15.20 10.10
C ASP A 23 17.57 -15.49 8.69
N SER A 24 17.00 -14.85 7.67
CA SER A 24 17.48 -14.85 6.29
C SER A 24 17.01 -13.59 5.57
N LYS A 25 17.46 -13.37 4.31
CA LYS A 25 16.98 -12.26 3.48
C LYS A 25 15.46 -12.26 3.32
N ARG A 26 14.83 -13.44 3.36
CA ARG A 26 13.39 -13.67 3.17
C ARG A 26 12.63 -14.03 4.43
N LEU A 27 13.24 -13.87 5.61
CA LEU A 27 12.59 -14.18 6.89
C LEU A 27 13.08 -13.24 7.98
N TYR A 28 12.24 -12.28 8.34
CA TYR A 28 12.45 -11.39 9.45
C TYR A 28 11.44 -11.68 10.56
N TYR A 29 11.92 -11.62 11.78
CA TYR A 29 11.12 -11.81 12.99
C TYR A 29 11.20 -10.59 13.89
N GLY A 30 10.08 -10.21 14.48
CA GLY A 30 10.00 -9.15 15.47
C GLY A 30 9.02 -9.47 16.58
N ARG A 31 9.41 -9.18 17.82
CA ARG A 31 8.56 -9.31 19.01
C ARG A 31 8.40 -7.95 19.66
N PHE A 32 7.14 -7.58 19.85
CA PHE A 32 6.75 -6.28 20.39
C PHE A 32 5.92 -6.46 21.65
N ILE A 33 6.04 -5.50 22.56
CA ILE A 33 5.25 -5.45 23.80
C ILE A 33 4.46 -4.14 23.80
N LEU A 34 3.20 -4.24 24.22
CA LEU A 34 2.33 -3.11 24.50
C LEU A 34 1.82 -3.23 25.94
N ALA A 35 2.12 -2.26 26.78
CA ALA A 35 1.73 -2.24 28.19
C ALA A 35 1.79 -0.80 28.75
N PRO A 36 1.07 -0.52 29.89
CA PRO A 36 0.08 -1.33 30.59
C PRO A 36 -1.30 -1.27 29.90
N LEU A 37 -2.04 -2.35 29.90
CA LEU A 37 -3.40 -2.43 29.36
C LEU A 37 -4.38 -2.82 30.46
N MET A 38 -5.61 -2.36 30.38
CA MET A 38 -6.69 -2.83 31.24
C MET A 38 -7.14 -4.23 30.83
N LYS A 39 -7.77 -4.94 31.78
CA LYS A 39 -8.28 -6.30 31.53
C LYS A 39 -9.20 -6.36 30.30
N GLY A 40 -8.88 -7.24 29.36
CA GLY A 40 -9.61 -7.46 28.10
C GLY A 40 -9.18 -6.56 26.94
N GLN A 41 -8.44 -5.45 27.16
CA GLN A 41 -7.95 -4.60 26.08
C GLN A 41 -6.87 -5.30 25.25
N ALA A 42 -6.02 -6.10 25.90
CA ALA A 42 -4.95 -6.82 25.22
C ALA A 42 -5.50 -7.80 24.17
N ASP A 43 -6.57 -8.50 24.49
CA ASP A 43 -7.21 -9.44 23.57
C ASP A 43 -7.83 -8.72 22.37
N THR A 44 -8.59 -7.66 22.63
CA THR A 44 -9.20 -6.82 21.57
C THR A 44 -8.15 -6.28 20.59
N ILE A 45 -7.06 -5.71 21.12
CA ILE A 45 -5.97 -5.16 20.29
C ILE A 45 -5.23 -6.31 19.56
N GLY A 46 -4.92 -7.40 20.27
CA GLY A 46 -4.19 -8.53 19.71
C GLY A 46 -4.91 -9.17 18.52
N ILE A 47 -6.21 -9.43 18.66
CA ILE A 47 -7.04 -10.00 17.59
C ILE A 47 -7.12 -9.03 16.40
N ALA A 48 -7.40 -7.73 16.65
CA ALA A 48 -7.51 -6.75 15.59
C ALA A 48 -6.20 -6.59 14.82
N MET A 49 -5.07 -6.48 15.54
CA MET A 49 -3.73 -6.36 14.95
C MET A 49 -3.34 -7.59 14.15
N ARG A 50 -3.60 -8.80 14.67
CA ARG A 50 -3.32 -10.03 13.93
C ARG A 50 -4.09 -10.09 12.61
N ARG A 51 -5.38 -9.73 12.62
CA ARG A 51 -6.20 -9.71 11.40
C ARG A 51 -5.71 -8.66 10.40
N ALA A 52 -5.35 -7.47 10.88
CA ALA A 52 -4.82 -6.42 10.02
C ALA A 52 -3.45 -6.80 9.41
N LEU A 53 -2.55 -7.38 10.21
CA LEU A 53 -1.25 -7.85 9.76
C LEU A 53 -1.35 -8.91 8.66
N LEU A 54 -2.28 -9.86 8.79
CA LEU A 54 -2.42 -10.97 7.84
C LEU A 54 -3.29 -10.64 6.62
N GLY A 55 -4.24 -9.70 6.73
CA GLY A 55 -5.24 -9.46 5.69
C GLY A 55 -5.17 -8.11 4.98
N GLU A 56 -4.64 -7.06 5.66
CA GLU A 56 -4.74 -5.70 5.14
C GLU A 56 -3.43 -5.15 4.58
N ILE A 57 -2.29 -5.79 4.87
CA ILE A 57 -0.99 -5.34 4.36
C ILE A 57 -0.84 -5.75 2.90
N GLU A 58 -0.41 -4.80 2.08
CA GLU A 58 -0.21 -4.98 0.66
C GLU A 58 1.19 -5.53 0.36
N GLY A 59 1.26 -6.41 -0.62
CA GLY A 59 2.51 -6.96 -1.15
C GLY A 59 2.64 -6.74 -2.65
N THR A 60 3.83 -6.99 -3.17
CA THR A 60 4.15 -6.90 -4.60
C THR A 60 4.54 -8.28 -5.11
N CYS A 61 3.90 -8.75 -6.18
CA CYS A 61 4.13 -10.07 -6.76
C CYS A 61 4.13 -10.03 -8.28
N ILE A 62 4.77 -11.03 -8.88
CA ILE A 62 4.64 -11.35 -10.31
C ILE A 62 3.30 -12.04 -10.50
N THR A 63 2.45 -11.50 -11.38
CA THR A 63 1.10 -12.00 -11.61
C THR A 63 0.94 -12.72 -12.94
N ARG A 64 1.86 -12.47 -13.88
CA ARG A 64 1.81 -13.03 -15.22
C ARG A 64 3.21 -13.11 -15.81
N ALA A 65 3.46 -14.20 -16.55
CA ALA A 65 4.62 -14.35 -17.39
C ALA A 65 4.18 -14.57 -18.83
N LYS A 66 4.83 -13.94 -19.80
CA LYS A 66 4.55 -14.07 -21.22
C LYS A 66 5.79 -14.49 -21.97
N SER A 67 5.66 -15.53 -22.80
CA SER A 67 6.71 -15.98 -23.71
C SER A 67 6.09 -16.46 -25.02
N GLU A 68 6.64 -16.01 -26.14
CA GLU A 68 6.09 -16.30 -27.47
C GLU A 68 6.36 -17.76 -27.94
N LYS A 69 7.31 -18.43 -27.33
CA LYS A 69 7.81 -19.73 -27.81
C LYS A 69 7.24 -20.95 -27.08
N ILE A 70 6.32 -20.77 -26.18
CA ILE A 70 5.83 -21.80 -25.28
C ILE A 70 4.40 -22.17 -25.65
N PRO A 71 4.09 -23.45 -26.00
CA PRO A 71 2.75 -23.86 -26.39
C PRO A 71 1.79 -24.01 -25.19
N HIS A 72 2.27 -24.50 -24.02
CA HIS A 72 1.48 -24.68 -22.81
C HIS A 72 2.36 -24.75 -21.55
N GLU A 73 1.78 -24.54 -20.38
CA GLU A 73 2.51 -24.44 -19.09
C GLU A 73 3.22 -25.73 -18.68
N TYR A 74 2.83 -26.89 -19.19
CA TYR A 74 3.46 -28.19 -18.90
C TYR A 74 4.47 -28.63 -19.97
N SER A 75 4.82 -27.74 -20.89
CA SER A 75 5.85 -28.04 -21.89
C SER A 75 7.25 -27.89 -21.31
N THR A 76 8.21 -28.57 -21.97
CA THR A 76 9.64 -28.38 -21.75
C THR A 76 10.21 -27.52 -22.86
N ILE A 77 11.21 -26.72 -22.55
CA ILE A 77 11.94 -25.92 -23.55
C ILE A 77 13.29 -26.60 -23.80
N ILE A 78 13.59 -26.86 -25.06
CA ILE A 78 14.88 -27.47 -25.44
C ILE A 78 16.00 -26.53 -24.98
N GLY A 79 17.01 -27.10 -24.27
CA GLY A 79 18.12 -26.31 -23.72
C GLY A 79 17.86 -25.66 -22.38
N ILE A 80 16.73 -25.95 -21.73
CA ILE A 80 16.42 -25.54 -20.34
C ILE A 80 16.15 -26.82 -19.54
N GLN A 81 16.70 -26.89 -18.33
CA GLN A 81 16.57 -28.06 -17.46
C GLN A 81 15.15 -28.14 -16.85
N GLU A 82 14.59 -27.01 -16.41
CA GLU A 82 13.29 -26.92 -15.77
C GLU A 82 12.17 -26.92 -16.81
N SER A 83 11.02 -27.48 -16.44
CA SER A 83 9.77 -27.32 -17.17
C SER A 83 9.22 -25.90 -17.01
N VAL A 84 8.35 -25.47 -17.93
CA VAL A 84 7.69 -24.15 -17.84
C VAL A 84 6.96 -24.00 -16.52
N HIS A 85 6.29 -25.05 -16.06
CA HIS A 85 5.58 -25.03 -14.77
C HIS A 85 6.53 -24.76 -13.58
N GLU A 86 7.70 -25.39 -13.55
CA GLU A 86 8.71 -25.14 -12.52
C GLU A 86 9.23 -23.72 -12.57
N ILE A 87 9.48 -23.18 -13.77
CA ILE A 87 9.87 -21.77 -13.94
C ILE A 87 8.79 -20.85 -13.39
N LEU A 88 7.50 -21.09 -13.67
CA LEU A 88 6.40 -20.29 -13.13
C LEU A 88 6.32 -20.38 -11.61
N MET A 89 6.58 -21.56 -11.02
CA MET A 89 6.64 -21.74 -9.57
C MET A 89 7.82 -20.99 -8.95
N ASN A 90 9.00 -21.03 -9.59
CA ASN A 90 10.17 -20.26 -9.14
C ASN A 90 9.91 -18.75 -9.21
N LEU A 91 9.26 -18.27 -10.27
CA LEU A 91 8.86 -16.87 -10.41
C LEU A 91 7.84 -16.44 -9.35
N LYS A 92 6.92 -17.32 -8.96
CA LYS A 92 5.94 -17.09 -7.87
C LYS A 92 6.62 -16.84 -6.52
N GLU A 93 7.75 -17.51 -6.27
CA GLU A 93 8.47 -17.40 -5.00
C GLU A 93 9.36 -16.14 -4.89
N ILE A 94 9.57 -15.40 -5.97
CA ILE A 94 10.39 -14.20 -5.96
C ILE A 94 9.72 -13.13 -5.12
N VAL A 95 10.45 -12.64 -4.11
CA VAL A 95 9.99 -11.60 -3.21
C VAL A 95 10.39 -10.23 -3.76
N LEU A 96 9.38 -9.41 -4.04
CA LEU A 96 9.53 -8.06 -4.56
C LEU A 96 9.10 -7.01 -3.53
N ARG A 97 9.70 -5.85 -3.61
CA ARG A 97 9.33 -4.65 -2.84
C ARG A 97 9.02 -3.51 -3.81
N SER A 98 7.87 -2.85 -3.64
CA SER A 98 7.50 -1.65 -4.38
C SER A 98 6.56 -0.78 -3.57
N ASN A 99 6.70 0.53 -3.71
CA ASN A 99 5.81 1.50 -3.06
C ASN A 99 4.74 2.05 -4.01
N LEU A 100 4.80 1.72 -5.29
CA LEU A 100 3.87 2.24 -6.30
C LEU A 100 2.74 1.25 -6.60
N TYR A 101 1.56 1.79 -6.83
CA TYR A 101 0.38 1.06 -7.29
C TYR A 101 0.37 0.90 -8.81
N GLY A 102 -0.48 -0.03 -9.27
CA GLY A 102 -0.70 -0.33 -10.67
C GLY A 102 0.18 -1.47 -11.18
N THR A 103 -0.04 -1.81 -12.44
CA THR A 103 0.65 -2.86 -13.15
C THR A 103 1.97 -2.34 -13.71
N ARG A 104 3.04 -3.12 -13.59
CA ARG A 104 4.38 -2.82 -14.09
C ARG A 104 4.89 -4.00 -14.92
N ASN A 105 5.65 -3.69 -15.94
CA ASN A 105 6.29 -4.69 -16.76
C ASN A 105 7.77 -4.80 -16.40
N ALA A 106 8.25 -6.03 -16.34
CA ALA A 106 9.66 -6.39 -16.20
C ALA A 106 9.98 -7.43 -17.27
N SER A 107 11.24 -7.70 -17.50
CA SER A 107 11.66 -8.70 -18.49
C SER A 107 12.91 -9.43 -18.02
N ILE A 108 13.05 -10.66 -18.48
CA ILE A 108 14.27 -11.44 -18.41
C ILE A 108 14.70 -11.68 -19.84
N CYS A 109 15.94 -11.41 -20.19
CA CYS A 109 16.47 -11.76 -21.51
C CYS A 109 17.96 -12.11 -21.41
N ILE A 110 18.24 -13.41 -21.41
CA ILE A 110 19.57 -13.96 -21.20
C ILE A 110 19.89 -14.94 -22.29
N LYS A 111 21.17 -15.00 -22.63
CA LYS A 111 21.73 -16.00 -23.54
C LYS A 111 22.52 -17.03 -22.74
N GLY A 112 22.11 -18.31 -22.83
CA GLY A 112 22.80 -19.43 -22.20
C GLY A 112 24.18 -19.76 -22.81
N PRO A 113 24.86 -20.79 -22.27
CA PRO A 113 24.47 -21.59 -21.10
C PRO A 113 24.76 -20.88 -19.77
N GLY A 114 23.99 -21.22 -18.71
CA GLY A 114 24.19 -20.69 -17.36
C GLY A 114 22.93 -20.70 -16.48
N TYR A 115 23.11 -20.34 -15.22
CA TYR A 115 22.02 -20.21 -14.29
C TYR A 115 21.33 -18.85 -14.42
N VAL A 116 20.00 -18.85 -14.46
CA VAL A 116 19.17 -17.66 -14.44
C VAL A 116 18.65 -17.47 -13.01
N THR A 117 18.91 -16.32 -12.46
CA THR A 117 18.53 -15.96 -11.09
C THR A 117 17.66 -14.70 -11.08
N ALA A 118 17.11 -14.37 -9.92
CA ALA A 118 16.31 -13.16 -9.77
C ALA A 118 17.08 -11.86 -10.13
N GLN A 119 18.42 -11.86 -9.99
CA GLN A 119 19.27 -10.74 -10.38
C GLN A 119 19.15 -10.37 -11.87
N ASP A 120 18.82 -11.34 -12.70
CA ASP A 120 18.75 -11.20 -14.15
C ASP A 120 17.43 -10.58 -14.64
N ILE A 121 16.53 -10.28 -13.74
CA ILE A 121 15.27 -9.60 -14.05
C ILE A 121 15.55 -8.11 -14.24
N ILE A 122 15.23 -7.59 -15.41
CA ILE A 122 15.26 -6.17 -15.72
C ILE A 122 13.98 -5.55 -15.13
N LEU A 123 14.12 -4.86 -13.99
CA LEU A 123 13.03 -4.26 -13.25
C LEU A 123 12.83 -2.79 -13.61
N PRO A 124 11.59 -2.26 -13.49
CA PRO A 124 11.36 -0.82 -13.49
C PRO A 124 11.97 -0.19 -12.22
N PRO A 125 12.37 1.09 -12.25
CA PRO A 125 13.11 1.75 -11.16
C PRO A 125 12.36 1.81 -9.81
N SER A 126 11.08 1.50 -9.82
CA SER A 126 10.23 1.52 -8.61
C SER A 126 10.07 0.17 -7.92
N VAL A 127 10.70 -0.88 -8.44
CA VAL A 127 10.58 -2.25 -7.91
C VAL A 127 11.97 -2.77 -7.57
N GLU A 128 12.11 -3.38 -6.42
CA GLU A 128 13.34 -3.98 -5.93
C GLU A 128 13.14 -5.47 -5.63
N ILE A 129 14.17 -6.28 -5.84
CA ILE A 129 14.22 -7.69 -5.46
C ILE A 129 14.87 -7.78 -4.08
N VAL A 130 14.21 -8.52 -3.18
CA VAL A 130 14.72 -8.74 -1.82
C VAL A 130 15.88 -9.71 -1.80
N ASP A 131 15.81 -10.76 -2.60
CA ASP A 131 16.87 -11.79 -2.70
C ASP A 131 17.23 -12.07 -4.15
N ASN A 132 18.33 -11.50 -4.58
CA ASN A 132 18.86 -11.62 -5.95
C ASN A 132 19.35 -13.04 -6.29
N THR A 133 19.56 -13.91 -5.30
CA THR A 133 20.10 -15.25 -5.48
C THR A 133 19.04 -16.32 -5.76
N GLN A 134 17.76 -15.95 -5.80
CA GLN A 134 16.68 -16.88 -6.07
C GLN A 134 16.81 -17.46 -7.48
N HIS A 135 16.76 -18.79 -7.57
CA HIS A 135 16.86 -19.52 -8.82
C HIS A 135 15.58 -19.41 -9.64
N ILE A 136 15.71 -19.27 -10.96
CA ILE A 136 14.59 -19.24 -11.90
C ILE A 136 14.67 -20.42 -12.86
N ALA A 137 15.81 -20.56 -13.56
CA ALA A 137 16.01 -21.61 -14.54
C ALA A 137 17.51 -21.90 -14.75
N ASN A 138 17.84 -23.08 -15.34
CA ASN A 138 19.18 -23.46 -15.73
C ASN A 138 19.23 -23.70 -17.25
N LEU A 139 19.95 -22.86 -17.95
CA LEU A 139 20.16 -22.97 -19.39
C LEU A 139 21.34 -23.90 -19.67
N THR A 140 21.11 -25.05 -20.34
CA THR A 140 22.12 -26.05 -20.69
C THR A 140 22.75 -25.80 -22.05
N GLU A 141 22.04 -25.08 -22.93
CA GLU A 141 22.47 -24.79 -24.30
C GLU A 141 22.53 -23.27 -24.55
N PRO A 142 23.22 -22.80 -25.60
CA PRO A 142 23.33 -21.39 -25.96
C PRO A 142 22.03 -20.87 -26.61
N ILE A 143 20.93 -20.90 -25.88
CA ILE A 143 19.63 -20.41 -26.31
C ILE A 143 19.34 -19.01 -25.74
N ASN A 144 18.51 -18.25 -26.42
CA ASN A 144 18.00 -16.98 -25.92
C ASN A 144 16.73 -17.25 -25.11
N PHE A 145 16.80 -16.98 -23.82
CA PHE A 145 15.67 -17.09 -22.89
C PHE A 145 15.12 -15.69 -22.59
N CYS A 146 13.97 -15.36 -23.21
CA CYS A 146 13.30 -14.08 -23.01
C CYS A 146 11.88 -14.32 -22.50
N ILE A 147 11.53 -13.69 -21.36
CA ILE A 147 10.21 -13.72 -20.74
C ILE A 147 9.85 -12.29 -20.35
N GLU A 148 8.63 -11.87 -20.68
CA GLU A 148 8.02 -10.65 -20.16
C GLU A 148 7.25 -10.98 -18.88
N LEU A 149 7.41 -10.16 -17.85
CA LEU A 149 6.79 -10.33 -16.53
C LEU A 149 5.88 -9.16 -16.24
N GLN A 150 4.73 -9.45 -15.66
CA GLN A 150 3.81 -8.45 -15.16
C GLN A 150 3.83 -8.48 -13.62
N ILE A 151 4.12 -7.33 -13.03
CA ILE A 151 4.22 -7.14 -11.60
C ILE A 151 3.07 -6.25 -11.15
N GLU A 152 2.40 -6.65 -10.07
CA GLU A 152 1.31 -5.87 -9.47
C GLU A 152 1.51 -5.76 -7.95
N ARG A 153 0.98 -4.69 -7.39
CA ARG A 153 0.84 -4.50 -5.94
C ARG A 153 -0.63 -4.60 -5.57
N ASN A 154 -0.94 -5.49 -4.65
CA ASN A 154 -2.29 -5.73 -4.16
C ASN A 154 -2.23 -6.31 -2.74
N ARG A 155 -3.36 -6.75 -2.21
CA ARG A 155 -3.46 -7.44 -0.92
C ARG A 155 -4.15 -8.80 -1.07
N GLY A 156 -3.87 -9.68 -0.12
CA GLY A 156 -4.46 -11.00 -0.05
C GLY A 156 -3.88 -11.99 -1.06
N TYR A 157 -4.67 -12.96 -1.46
CA TYR A 157 -4.29 -14.01 -2.39
C TYR A 157 -5.19 -13.98 -3.63
N ARG A 158 -4.56 -14.03 -4.81
CA ARG A 158 -5.27 -14.09 -6.09
C ARG A 158 -4.91 -15.39 -6.80
N ILE A 159 -5.91 -16.26 -6.96
CA ILE A 159 -5.79 -17.51 -7.72
C ILE A 159 -5.73 -17.17 -9.21
N LYS A 160 -4.90 -17.89 -9.96
CA LYS A 160 -4.86 -17.78 -11.41
C LYS A 160 -6.22 -18.12 -12.01
N THR A 161 -6.73 -17.26 -12.86
CA THR A 161 -7.92 -17.57 -13.67
C THR A 161 -7.46 -18.28 -14.94
N PRO A 162 -8.05 -19.42 -15.32
CA PRO A 162 -7.74 -20.06 -16.58
C PRO A 162 -8.19 -19.14 -17.71
N ASN A 163 -7.26 -18.45 -18.34
CA ASN A 163 -7.49 -17.70 -19.55
C ASN A 163 -7.28 -18.60 -20.76
N ASN A 164 -8.00 -18.35 -21.84
CA ASN A 164 -7.73 -18.97 -23.12
C ASN A 164 -6.30 -18.61 -23.55
N PHE A 165 -5.43 -19.62 -23.63
CA PHE A 165 -3.97 -19.53 -23.82
C PHE A 165 -3.52 -18.99 -25.20
N GLN A 166 -4.37 -18.25 -25.92
CA GLN A 166 -4.09 -17.79 -27.29
C GLN A 166 -2.97 -16.75 -27.39
N ASP A 167 -2.59 -16.09 -26.24
CA ASP A 167 -1.65 -14.97 -26.26
C ASP A 167 -0.25 -15.31 -25.74
N GLY A 168 0.09 -16.60 -25.47
CA GLY A 168 1.37 -17.00 -24.88
C GLY A 168 1.61 -16.43 -23.47
N SER A 169 0.54 -16.03 -22.77
CA SER A 169 0.58 -15.40 -21.47
C SER A 169 0.07 -16.35 -20.39
N TYR A 170 0.93 -16.64 -19.41
CA TYR A 170 0.66 -17.58 -18.32
C TYR A 170 0.40 -16.82 -17.03
N PRO A 171 -0.84 -16.90 -16.47
CA PRO A 171 -1.13 -16.33 -15.18
C PRO A 171 -0.44 -17.13 -14.06
N ILE A 172 0.06 -16.42 -13.05
CA ILE A 172 0.71 -16.96 -11.86
C ILE A 172 -0.16 -16.64 -10.65
N ASP A 173 -0.33 -17.61 -9.73
CA ASP A 173 -0.96 -17.35 -8.45
C ASP A 173 -0.15 -16.32 -7.67
N ALA A 174 -0.79 -15.25 -7.26
CA ALA A 174 -0.11 -14.16 -6.57
C ALA A 174 -0.46 -14.12 -5.08
N VAL A 175 0.56 -14.18 -4.23
CA VAL A 175 0.47 -14.10 -2.77
C VAL A 175 0.94 -12.72 -2.33
N PHE A 176 0.02 -11.77 -2.26
CA PHE A 176 0.31 -10.38 -1.87
C PHE A 176 0.40 -10.18 -0.37
N MET A 177 0.86 -11.18 0.37
CA MET A 177 0.95 -11.15 1.82
C MET A 177 2.42 -11.11 2.28
N PRO A 178 2.97 -9.92 2.60
CA PRO A 178 4.34 -9.80 3.10
C PRO A 178 4.51 -10.35 4.52
N VAL A 179 3.45 -10.34 5.33
CA VAL A 179 3.45 -10.97 6.65
C VAL A 179 3.09 -12.45 6.50
N ARG A 180 4.03 -13.33 6.84
CA ARG A 180 3.86 -14.78 6.77
C ARG A 180 3.08 -15.34 7.95
N ASN A 181 3.36 -14.79 9.14
CA ASN A 181 2.69 -15.18 10.37
C ASN A 181 2.63 -14.02 11.35
N ALA A 182 1.57 -13.99 12.16
CA ALA A 182 1.41 -13.03 13.24
C ALA A 182 0.71 -13.73 14.41
N ASN A 183 1.32 -13.71 15.59
CA ASN A 183 0.77 -14.26 16.82
C ASN A 183 0.70 -13.21 17.91
N HIS A 184 -0.21 -13.39 18.84
CA HIS A 184 -0.25 -12.59 20.06
C HIS A 184 -0.38 -13.48 21.29
N SER A 185 0.16 -13.02 22.41
CA SER A 185 -0.02 -13.62 23.71
C SER A 185 -0.21 -12.54 24.76
N ILE A 186 -0.94 -12.88 25.82
CA ILE A 186 -1.33 -11.94 26.86
C ILE A 186 -0.81 -12.46 28.19
N HIS A 187 -0.16 -11.57 28.94
CA HIS A 187 0.26 -11.85 30.30
C HIS A 187 -0.40 -10.86 31.26
N SER A 188 -1.13 -11.40 32.22
CA SER A 188 -1.74 -10.60 33.28
C SER A 188 -0.80 -10.47 34.46
N TYR A 189 -0.73 -9.28 35.06
CA TYR A 189 0.00 -9.01 36.29
C TYR A 189 -0.81 -8.09 37.20
N VAL A 190 -0.43 -8.06 38.46
CA VAL A 190 -1.09 -7.21 39.45
C VAL A 190 -0.17 -6.04 39.79
N ASN A 191 -0.66 -4.82 39.65
CA ASN A 191 0.02 -3.61 40.03
C ASN A 191 -0.78 -2.89 41.11
N GLY A 192 -0.35 -3.04 42.38
CA GLY A 192 -1.17 -2.61 43.52
C GLY A 192 -2.47 -3.41 43.63
N ASN A 193 -3.62 -2.74 43.52
CA ASN A 193 -4.94 -3.35 43.57
C ASN A 193 -5.55 -3.60 42.17
N GLU A 194 -4.88 -3.23 41.10
CA GLU A 194 -5.40 -3.33 39.74
C GLU A 194 -4.76 -4.49 38.98
N LYS A 195 -5.60 -5.28 38.28
CA LYS A 195 -5.13 -6.27 37.31
C LYS A 195 -4.87 -5.59 35.99
N GLN A 196 -3.65 -5.65 35.52
CA GLN A 196 -3.19 -5.11 34.25
C GLN A 196 -2.70 -6.23 33.31
N GLU A 197 -2.71 -5.94 32.02
CA GLU A 197 -2.30 -6.90 30.98
C GLU A 197 -1.15 -6.33 30.17
N ILE A 198 -0.30 -7.26 29.70
CA ILE A 198 0.77 -7.01 28.74
C ILE A 198 0.43 -7.78 27.48
N LEU A 199 0.37 -7.10 26.35
CA LEU A 199 0.23 -7.71 25.05
C LEU A 199 1.60 -7.94 24.42
N PHE A 200 1.86 -9.19 24.02
CA PHE A 200 3.00 -9.55 23.17
C PHE A 200 2.51 -9.81 21.76
N LEU A 201 3.15 -9.21 20.79
CA LEU A 201 2.93 -9.43 19.37
C LEU A 201 4.19 -9.98 18.74
N GLU A 202 4.05 -11.08 18.01
CA GLU A 202 5.13 -11.74 17.27
C GLU A 202 4.78 -11.68 15.78
N ILE A 203 5.70 -11.18 14.96
CA ILE A 203 5.49 -10.93 13.54
C ILE A 203 6.62 -11.54 12.74
N TRP A 204 6.27 -12.35 11.74
CA TRP A 204 7.19 -12.90 10.75
C TRP A 204 6.87 -12.32 9.38
N THR A 205 7.89 -11.75 8.71
CA THR A 205 7.73 -11.19 7.37
C THR A 205 8.62 -11.91 6.36
N ASN A 206 8.29 -11.75 5.08
CA ASN A 206 9.04 -12.34 3.97
C ASN A 206 10.28 -11.55 3.55
N GLY A 207 10.67 -10.51 4.29
CA GLY A 207 11.81 -9.63 4.00
C GLY A 207 11.48 -8.43 3.12
N SER A 208 10.31 -8.37 2.47
CA SER A 208 9.90 -7.15 1.73
C SER A 208 9.56 -5.98 2.65
N LEU A 209 9.13 -6.28 3.89
CA LEU A 209 8.88 -5.32 4.96
C LEU A 209 9.58 -5.80 6.24
N THR A 210 10.06 -4.87 7.04
CA THR A 210 10.48 -5.18 8.40
C THR A 210 9.25 -5.41 9.30
N PRO A 211 9.34 -6.22 10.38
CA PRO A 211 8.25 -6.41 11.33
C PRO A 211 7.73 -5.10 11.94
N LYS A 212 8.60 -4.12 12.11
CA LYS A 212 8.24 -2.78 12.60
C LYS A 212 7.43 -2.01 11.57
N GLU A 213 7.84 -1.97 10.31
CA GLU A 213 7.07 -1.36 9.20
C GLU A 213 5.71 -2.03 9.08
N ALA A 214 5.65 -3.37 9.11
CA ALA A 214 4.39 -4.11 9.06
C ALA A 214 3.44 -3.73 10.21
N LEU A 215 3.96 -3.57 11.44
CA LEU A 215 3.19 -3.11 12.60
C LEU A 215 2.62 -1.70 12.39
N HIS A 216 3.43 -0.78 11.86
CA HIS A 216 3.01 0.59 11.58
C HIS A 216 1.93 0.64 10.48
N ASP A 217 2.11 -0.12 9.39
CA ASP A 217 1.15 -0.16 8.28
C ASP A 217 -0.17 -0.80 8.71
N ALA A 218 -0.14 -1.88 9.50
CA ALA A 218 -1.35 -2.50 10.06
C ALA A 218 -2.10 -1.52 10.98
N SER A 219 -1.39 -0.78 11.83
CA SER A 219 -2.00 0.22 12.71
C SER A 219 -2.63 1.36 11.91
N ARG A 220 -1.95 1.85 10.88
CA ARG A 220 -2.48 2.90 9.98
C ARG A 220 -3.75 2.42 9.26
N ASN A 221 -3.72 1.20 8.72
CA ASN A 221 -4.88 0.63 8.04
C ASN A 221 -6.08 0.48 8.97
N LEU A 222 -5.87 0.05 10.23
CA LEU A 222 -6.94 0.00 11.23
C LEU A 222 -7.51 1.39 11.53
N ILE A 223 -6.66 2.39 11.72
CA ILE A 223 -7.12 3.77 11.94
C ILE A 223 -7.95 4.24 10.75
N ASP A 224 -7.47 4.03 9.51
CA ASP A 224 -8.18 4.44 8.29
C ASP A 224 -9.53 3.72 8.14
N LEU A 225 -9.66 2.48 8.63
CA LEU A 225 -10.93 1.74 8.66
C LEU A 225 -11.92 2.29 9.70
N PHE A 226 -11.43 2.82 10.85
CA PHE A 226 -12.28 3.34 11.92
C PHE A 226 -12.62 4.83 11.77
N ILE A 227 -11.82 5.61 11.04
CA ILE A 227 -12.07 7.04 10.79
C ILE A 227 -13.51 7.34 10.31
N PRO A 228 -14.12 6.57 9.36
CA PRO A 228 -15.49 6.85 8.92
C PRO A 228 -16.53 6.80 10.04
N PHE A 229 -16.31 6.01 11.09
CA PHE A 229 -17.22 5.94 12.24
C PHE A 229 -17.10 7.16 13.17
N LEU A 230 -15.94 7.83 13.18
CA LEU A 230 -15.72 9.05 13.95
C LEU A 230 -16.36 10.26 13.28
N HIS A 231 -16.47 10.25 11.95
CA HIS A 231 -17.00 11.34 11.15
C HIS A 231 -18.35 10.98 10.52
N ALA A 232 -19.06 9.99 11.07
CA ALA A 232 -20.43 9.69 10.68
C ALA A 232 -21.33 10.84 11.12
N GLU A 233 -21.33 11.95 10.37
CA GLU A 233 -22.50 12.80 10.29
C GLU A 233 -23.59 11.90 9.72
N GLU A 234 -24.76 11.89 10.37
CA GLU A 234 -25.95 11.24 9.85
C GLU A 234 -26.34 11.94 8.54
N GLU A 235 -25.65 11.62 7.46
CA GLU A 235 -26.21 11.82 6.12
C GLU A 235 -27.47 10.95 6.11
N ASN A 236 -28.62 11.63 6.28
CA ASN A 236 -29.91 11.05 5.99
C ASN A 236 -29.81 10.40 4.60
N LEU A 237 -29.52 9.11 4.58
CA LEU A 237 -29.70 8.27 3.40
C LEU A 237 -31.21 8.33 3.09
N GLN A 238 -31.61 9.33 2.33
CA GLN A 238 -32.88 9.29 1.61
C GLN A 238 -32.74 8.09 0.69
N LEU A 239 -33.24 6.96 1.17
CA LEU A 239 -33.54 5.79 0.38
C LEU A 239 -34.58 6.21 -0.67
N GLU A 240 -34.12 6.71 -1.81
CA GLU A 240 -34.96 6.74 -2.98
C GLU A 240 -35.38 5.29 -3.27
N ASN A 241 -36.66 5.04 -3.05
CA ASN A 241 -37.36 3.82 -3.39
C ASN A 241 -37.31 3.59 -4.92
N ASN A 242 -36.18 3.14 -5.44
CA ASN A 242 -36.11 2.55 -6.75
C ASN A 242 -35.96 1.03 -6.58
N GLN A 243 -37.10 0.34 -6.86
CA GLN A 243 -37.22 -1.11 -6.96
C GLN A 243 -36.31 -1.65 -8.08
N HIS A 244 -35.02 -1.74 -7.89
CA HIS A 244 -34.13 -2.54 -8.70
C HIS A 244 -33.30 -3.45 -7.80
N LYS A 245 -33.41 -4.76 -8.09
CA LYS A 245 -32.67 -5.85 -7.48
C LYS A 245 -31.23 -5.44 -7.15
N VAL A 246 -30.94 -5.29 -5.86
CA VAL A 246 -29.61 -5.02 -5.37
C VAL A 246 -28.81 -6.31 -5.45
N THR A 247 -28.16 -6.55 -6.58
CA THR A 247 -26.92 -7.31 -6.57
C THR A 247 -25.91 -6.45 -5.86
N LEU A 248 -25.54 -6.82 -4.65
CA LEU A 248 -24.45 -6.18 -3.89
C LEU A 248 -23.20 -6.21 -4.78
N PRO A 249 -22.75 -5.07 -5.35
CA PRO A 249 -21.46 -5.05 -6.01
C PRO A 249 -20.43 -5.20 -4.89
N LEU A 250 -19.54 -6.16 -5.04
CA LEU A 250 -18.27 -6.19 -4.32
C LEU A 250 -17.54 -4.89 -4.67
N PHE A 251 -17.77 -3.85 -3.86
CA PHE A 251 -17.15 -2.55 -4.05
C PHE A 251 -15.65 -2.72 -3.86
N THR A 252 -14.94 -2.59 -4.93
CA THR A 252 -13.50 -2.41 -4.90
C THR A 252 -13.19 -1.18 -4.03
N PHE A 253 -12.57 -1.41 -2.88
CA PHE A 253 -12.12 -0.42 -1.90
C PHE A 253 -11.34 0.74 -2.52
N HIS A 254 -10.71 0.52 -3.67
CA HIS A 254 -9.97 1.53 -4.44
C HIS A 254 -10.82 2.71 -4.92
N GLY A 255 -12.08 2.49 -5.31
CA GLY A 255 -12.96 3.58 -5.75
C GLY A 255 -13.36 4.52 -4.62
N ARG A 256 -13.52 3.98 -3.39
CA ARG A 256 -13.84 4.78 -2.19
C ARG A 256 -12.63 5.55 -1.67
N LEU A 257 -11.44 4.95 -1.65
CA LEU A 257 -10.20 5.63 -1.26
C LEU A 257 -9.84 6.78 -2.21
N ALA A 258 -10.06 6.62 -3.51
CA ALA A 258 -9.85 7.69 -4.48
C ALA A 258 -10.85 8.85 -4.27
N LYS A 259 -12.11 8.52 -3.93
CA LYS A 259 -13.14 9.53 -3.63
C LYS A 259 -12.90 10.22 -2.28
N GLN A 260 -12.44 9.47 -1.25
CA GLN A 260 -12.06 10.04 0.04
C GLN A 260 -10.78 10.89 -0.04
N ARG A 261 -9.81 10.51 -0.88
CA ARG A 261 -8.63 11.37 -1.14
C ARG A 261 -9.00 12.66 -1.86
N LYS A 262 -10.00 12.64 -2.76
CA LYS A 262 -10.56 13.85 -3.35
C LYS A 262 -11.26 14.71 -2.30
N ASN A 263 -12.12 14.12 -1.48
CA ASN A 263 -12.83 14.82 -0.40
C ASN A 263 -11.87 15.38 0.67
N LYS A 264 -10.81 14.63 1.07
CA LYS A 264 -9.78 15.16 1.99
C LYS A 264 -9.03 16.36 1.41
N LYS A 265 -8.75 16.36 0.09
CA LYS A 265 -8.14 17.51 -0.58
C LYS A 265 -9.09 18.71 -0.61
N GLU A 266 -10.37 18.50 -0.89
CA GLU A 266 -11.40 19.55 -0.87
C GLU A 266 -11.60 20.11 0.54
N ILE A 267 -11.63 19.27 1.57
CA ILE A 267 -11.74 19.68 2.97
C ILE A 267 -10.50 20.49 3.40
N ALA A 268 -9.30 20.02 3.04
CA ALA A 268 -8.07 20.78 3.36
C ALA A 268 -8.06 22.15 2.70
N LEU A 269 -8.53 22.27 1.45
CA LEU A 269 -8.63 23.53 0.73
C LEU A 269 -9.69 24.49 1.29
N GLN A 270 -10.69 23.97 2.01
CA GLN A 270 -11.70 24.76 2.72
C GLN A 270 -11.13 25.55 3.91
N TYR A 271 -10.06 25.02 4.54
CA TYR A 271 -9.42 25.66 5.70
C TYR A 271 -8.23 26.56 5.34
N ILE A 272 -7.83 26.58 4.08
CA ILE A 272 -6.76 27.49 3.61
C ILE A 272 -7.42 28.79 3.13
N PHE A 273 -7.20 29.86 3.87
CA PHE A 273 -7.68 31.19 3.50
C PHE A 273 -6.75 31.84 2.46
N ILE A 274 -7.31 32.67 1.58
CA ILE A 274 -6.56 33.37 0.54
C ILE A 274 -5.55 34.39 1.09
N ASP A 275 -5.63 34.78 2.37
CA ASP A 275 -4.68 35.64 3.06
C ASP A 275 -3.35 34.95 3.36
N GLN A 276 -3.34 33.61 3.35
CA GLN A 276 -2.12 32.80 3.51
C GLN A 276 -1.36 32.58 2.17
N SER A 277 -1.96 33.00 1.06
CA SER A 277 -1.32 32.94 -0.26
C SER A 277 -0.60 34.25 -0.56
N GLU A 278 0.56 34.18 -1.24
CA GLU A 278 1.36 35.34 -1.63
C GLU A 278 0.70 36.15 -2.77
N LEU A 279 -0.58 36.54 -2.58
CA LEU A 279 -1.33 37.35 -3.53
C LEU A 279 -0.98 38.86 -3.39
N PHE A 280 -0.94 39.53 -4.49
CA PHE A 280 -0.79 40.99 -4.45
C PHE A 280 -1.95 41.64 -3.67
N PRO A 281 -1.72 42.63 -2.81
CA PRO A 281 -2.73 43.25 -1.97
C PRO A 281 -3.97 43.75 -2.74
N ARG A 282 -3.78 44.17 -3.98
CA ARG A 282 -4.86 44.60 -4.88
C ARG A 282 -5.79 43.44 -5.26
N VAL A 283 -5.20 42.29 -5.66
CA VAL A 283 -5.93 41.08 -6.06
C VAL A 283 -6.70 40.51 -4.88
N TYR A 284 -6.03 40.41 -3.73
CA TYR A 284 -6.63 39.99 -2.46
C TYR A 284 -7.89 40.83 -2.11
N ASN A 285 -7.78 42.17 -2.17
CA ASN A 285 -8.91 43.06 -1.88
C ASN A 285 -10.08 42.89 -2.87
N CYS A 286 -9.78 42.60 -4.15
CA CYS A 286 -10.81 42.34 -5.15
C CYS A 286 -11.55 41.02 -4.89
N LEU A 287 -10.83 39.95 -4.55
CA LEU A 287 -11.40 38.65 -4.22
C LEU A 287 -12.27 38.74 -2.94
N LYS A 288 -11.77 39.41 -1.90
CA LYS A 288 -12.49 39.62 -0.65
C LYS A 288 -13.80 40.39 -0.84
N ARG A 289 -13.82 41.41 -1.69
CA ARG A 289 -15.04 42.15 -2.04
C ARG A 289 -16.06 41.32 -2.81
N SER A 290 -15.61 40.25 -3.46
CA SER A 290 -16.45 39.30 -4.20
C SER A 290 -16.85 38.09 -3.39
N ASN A 291 -16.67 38.13 -2.05
CA ASN A 291 -16.97 37.04 -1.10
C ASN A 291 -16.20 35.73 -1.36
N ILE A 292 -15.02 35.81 -1.96
CA ILE A 292 -14.11 34.69 -2.13
C ILE A 292 -13.08 34.75 -1.00
N HIS A 293 -13.16 33.84 -0.04
CA HIS A 293 -12.34 33.84 1.18
C HIS A 293 -11.40 32.66 1.30
N THR A 294 -11.74 31.54 0.68
CA THR A 294 -10.97 30.29 0.77
C THR A 294 -10.39 29.89 -0.57
N LEU A 295 -9.36 29.06 -0.55
CA LEU A 295 -8.79 28.47 -1.76
C LEU A 295 -9.81 27.59 -2.50
N LEU A 296 -10.73 26.95 -1.77
CA LEU A 296 -11.82 26.20 -2.38
C LEU A 296 -12.79 27.09 -3.13
N ASP A 297 -13.16 28.25 -2.56
CA ASP A 297 -14.02 29.22 -3.23
C ASP A 297 -13.38 29.72 -4.53
N LEU A 298 -12.05 29.92 -4.50
CA LEU A 298 -11.30 30.36 -5.66
C LEU A 298 -11.28 29.30 -6.78
N LEU A 299 -11.12 28.01 -6.42
CA LEU A 299 -11.11 26.88 -7.36
C LEU A 299 -12.50 26.58 -7.95
N ASN A 300 -13.58 26.91 -7.24
CA ASN A 300 -14.94 26.74 -7.73
C ASN A 300 -15.37 27.82 -8.73
N ASN A 301 -14.64 28.90 -8.85
CA ASN A 301 -14.91 29.96 -9.82
C ASN A 301 -14.20 29.70 -11.12
N SER A 302 -14.92 29.83 -12.24
CA SER A 302 -14.31 29.72 -13.55
C SER A 302 -13.48 30.96 -13.89
N GLN A 303 -12.54 30.83 -14.86
CA GLN A 303 -11.76 31.96 -15.34
C GLN A 303 -12.65 33.11 -15.84
N GLU A 304 -13.80 32.79 -16.44
CA GLU A 304 -14.77 33.79 -16.93
C GLU A 304 -15.47 34.53 -15.76
N ASP A 305 -15.73 33.84 -14.64
CA ASP A 305 -16.36 34.44 -13.47
C ASP A 305 -15.39 35.35 -12.73
N LEU A 306 -14.11 34.98 -12.65
CA LEU A 306 -13.07 35.85 -12.11
C LEU A 306 -12.86 37.13 -12.94
N MET A 307 -13.03 37.04 -14.25
CA MET A 307 -12.95 38.21 -15.14
C MET A 307 -14.13 39.19 -15.03
N LYS A 308 -15.27 38.74 -14.48
CA LYS A 308 -16.44 39.60 -14.20
C LYS A 308 -16.26 40.48 -12.96
N ILE A 309 -15.25 40.19 -12.13
CA ILE A 309 -14.95 40.96 -10.93
C ILE A 309 -14.42 42.36 -11.33
N LYS A 310 -15.01 43.39 -10.76
CA LYS A 310 -14.58 44.78 -11.02
C LYS A 310 -13.09 44.99 -10.69
N HIS A 311 -12.34 45.56 -11.66
CA HIS A 311 -10.91 45.86 -11.55
C HIS A 311 -9.97 44.63 -11.59
N PHE A 312 -10.46 43.45 -12.02
CA PHE A 312 -9.64 42.27 -12.26
C PHE A 312 -9.04 42.31 -13.69
N ARG A 313 -7.77 41.94 -13.84
CA ARG A 313 -7.05 41.94 -15.14
C ARG A 313 -6.65 40.49 -15.50
N VAL A 314 -6.41 40.26 -16.78
CA VAL A 314 -5.95 38.94 -17.28
C VAL A 314 -4.60 38.53 -16.64
N GLU A 315 -3.74 39.49 -16.31
CA GLU A 315 -2.47 39.28 -15.62
C GLU A 315 -2.69 38.76 -14.17
N ASP A 316 -3.73 39.26 -13.50
CA ASP A 316 -4.09 38.83 -12.13
C ASP A 316 -4.56 37.37 -12.12
N VAL A 317 -5.29 36.93 -13.16
CA VAL A 317 -5.71 35.52 -13.31
C VAL A 317 -4.51 34.61 -13.54
N LYS A 318 -3.56 35.00 -14.38
CA LYS A 318 -2.31 34.24 -14.59
C LYS A 318 -1.49 34.09 -13.31
N HIS A 319 -1.41 35.18 -12.51
CA HIS A 319 -0.71 35.15 -11.23
C HIS A 319 -1.38 34.20 -10.23
N ILE A 320 -2.71 34.20 -10.17
CA ILE A 320 -3.47 33.24 -9.33
C ILE A 320 -3.23 31.80 -9.80
N LEU A 321 -3.27 31.51 -11.09
CA LEU A 321 -3.01 30.18 -11.63
C LEU A 321 -1.61 29.68 -11.25
N ASN A 322 -0.59 30.51 -11.36
CA ASN A 322 0.77 30.17 -10.95
C ASN A 322 0.84 29.83 -9.44
N ILE A 323 0.17 30.60 -8.59
CA ILE A 323 0.13 30.33 -7.15
C ILE A 323 -0.63 29.02 -6.85
N LEU A 324 -1.75 28.76 -7.52
CA LEU A 324 -2.48 27.51 -7.39
C LEU A 324 -1.67 26.30 -7.83
N GLU A 325 -0.86 26.42 -8.87
CA GLU A 325 0.08 25.38 -9.30
C GLU A 325 1.16 25.14 -8.24
N THR A 326 1.79 26.18 -7.69
CA THR A 326 2.80 26.03 -6.63
C THR A 326 2.23 25.43 -5.36
N VAL A 327 1.04 25.85 -4.92
CA VAL A 327 0.34 25.27 -3.76
C VAL A 327 -0.06 23.82 -4.00
N SER A 328 -0.48 23.45 -5.21
CA SER A 328 -0.80 22.06 -5.54
C SER A 328 0.44 21.15 -5.54
N TYR A 329 1.61 21.68 -5.91
CA TYR A 329 2.89 20.94 -5.85
C TYR A 329 3.42 20.81 -4.42
N THR A 330 3.34 21.84 -3.59
CA THR A 330 3.83 21.79 -2.20
C THR A 330 3.03 20.85 -1.31
N HIS A 331 1.73 20.69 -1.53
CA HIS A 331 0.91 19.70 -0.81
C HIS A 331 1.05 18.25 -1.36
N LEU A 332 1.70 18.06 -2.51
CA LEU A 332 2.03 16.72 -3.03
C LEU A 332 3.37 16.19 -2.50
N THR A 333 4.20 17.02 -1.90
CA THR A 333 5.57 16.70 -1.47
C THR A 333 5.77 16.67 0.05
N LEU A 334 4.74 16.90 0.86
CA LEU A 334 4.82 16.70 2.31
C LEU A 334 4.53 15.24 2.67
N PRO A 335 5.40 14.63 3.55
CA PRO A 335 5.47 13.21 3.84
C PRO A 335 4.24 12.63 4.52
#